data_eb55869a28e558e2aa1c41ab8b7c8a3a
#
_entry.id   eb55869a28e558e2aa1c41ab8b7c8a3a
#
_cell.length_a   1.000
_cell.length_b   1.000
_cell.length_c   1.000
_cell.angle_alpha   90.00
_cell.angle_beta   90.00
_cell.angle_gamma   90.00
#
_symmetry.space_group_name_H-M   'P 1'
#
loop_
_entity.id
_entity.type
_entity.pdbx_description
1 polymer ?
#
loop_
_entity_poly.entity_id
_entity_poly.type
_entity_poly.pdbx_seq_one_letter_code
_entity_poly.pdbx_strand_id
1 'polypeptide(L)'
;MATYRQRGKKKLWDYRIFNEKSELVASGSGFKTKREAMNEAMRIEQQKLLVNSISSDITLYDLWFEWYSLIIKPSNLAETTKNKYFTRGSVIRKLFGNQKVNKIKHSAYQRKLNMYAEKYTKNHVRRLNSDIKKAIQFAKRDGVLLSDFTDGVVIAGRKFVKDADDKYLHSISDYKKVISYLENNLDYSNSIVYYLLLVLFKTGLRVGEALALTWDDVNFEDLEIKTYRRFSGDKGTFSPPKTKTSIRTIPISQSLALTLRRLKDDQQVMLKNLKIVNIN
;
A
#
# COMPACT_ATOMS: atom_id res chain seq x y z
N MET A 1 1.17 -42.52 7.33
CA MET A 1 1.95 -43.78 7.15
C MET A 1 2.14 -44.05 5.68
N ALA A 2 3.37 -44.26 5.20
CA ALA A 2 3.66 -44.50 3.80
C ALA A 2 3.70 -45.99 3.46
N THR A 3 3.11 -46.40 2.35
CA THR A 3 3.16 -47.76 1.79
C THR A 3 3.89 -47.73 0.47
N TYR A 4 4.66 -48.81 0.17
CA TYR A 4 5.48 -48.95 -1.02
C TYR A 4 5.17 -50.25 -1.74
N ARG A 5 5.03 -50.18 -3.08
CA ARG A 5 4.79 -51.40 -3.89
C ARG A 5 5.40 -51.28 -5.29
N GLN A 6 5.72 -52.40 -5.90
CA GLN A 6 6.12 -52.46 -7.31
C GLN A 6 4.89 -52.61 -8.21
N ARG A 7 4.92 -51.92 -9.36
CA ARG A 7 3.86 -52.03 -10.38
C ARG A 7 4.41 -52.12 -11.82
N GLY A 8 3.60 -52.69 -12.67
CA GLY A 8 3.83 -52.79 -14.11
C GLY A 8 4.91 -53.76 -14.53
N LYS A 9 5.02 -54.02 -15.85
CA LYS A 9 6.00 -54.95 -16.45
C LYS A 9 7.47 -54.54 -16.17
N LYS A 10 7.71 -53.23 -15.93
CA LYS A 10 9.04 -52.68 -15.61
C LYS A 10 9.40 -52.73 -14.14
N LYS A 11 8.53 -53.32 -13.28
CA LYS A 11 8.74 -53.43 -11.82
C LYS A 11 9.16 -52.14 -11.14
N LEU A 12 8.59 -50.99 -11.53
CA LEU A 12 8.87 -49.69 -10.92
C LEU A 12 8.18 -49.56 -9.57
N TRP A 13 8.77 -48.79 -8.67
CA TRP A 13 8.27 -48.56 -7.34
C TRP A 13 7.32 -47.35 -7.28
N ASP A 14 6.22 -47.53 -6.51
CA ASP A 14 5.24 -46.49 -6.19
C ASP A 14 5.21 -46.32 -4.67
N TYR A 15 4.91 -45.11 -4.19
CA TYR A 15 4.54 -44.90 -2.81
C TYR A 15 3.14 -44.31 -2.71
N ARG A 16 2.51 -44.52 -1.52
CA ARG A 16 1.25 -43.89 -1.11
C ARG A 16 1.37 -43.47 0.34
N ILE A 17 1.03 -42.23 0.67
CA ILE A 17 1.06 -41.68 2.01
C ILE A 17 -0.40 -41.48 2.45
N PHE A 18 -0.74 -42.02 3.62
CA PHE A 18 -2.07 -41.88 4.21
C PHE A 18 -1.98 -41.06 5.50
N ASN A 19 -3.04 -40.28 5.83
CA ASN A 19 -3.19 -39.61 7.11
C ASN A 19 -3.69 -40.58 8.20
N GLU A 20 -3.89 -40.07 9.43
CA GLU A 20 -4.41 -40.85 10.56
C GLU A 20 -5.83 -41.38 10.32
N LYS A 21 -6.59 -40.73 9.44
CA LYS A 21 -7.94 -41.15 9.04
C LYS A 21 -7.95 -42.11 7.84
N SER A 22 -6.78 -42.65 7.48
CA SER A 22 -6.62 -43.58 6.32
C SER A 22 -6.99 -42.98 4.96
N GLU A 23 -7.03 -41.62 4.84
CA GLU A 23 -7.25 -40.94 3.57
C GLU A 23 -5.92 -40.79 2.82
N LEU A 24 -5.93 -40.98 1.50
CA LEU A 24 -4.75 -40.83 0.65
C LEU A 24 -4.35 -39.34 0.57
N VAL A 25 -3.15 -39.05 1.02
CA VAL A 25 -2.63 -37.68 1.12
C VAL A 25 -1.67 -37.33 0.00
N ALA A 26 -0.86 -38.30 -0.42
CA ALA A 26 0.06 -38.15 -1.54
C ALA A 26 0.40 -39.50 -2.13
N SER A 27 0.72 -39.55 -3.42
CA SER A 27 1.26 -40.73 -4.08
C SER A 27 2.21 -40.33 -5.19
N GLY A 28 3.19 -41.16 -5.45
CA GLY A 28 4.11 -41.02 -6.57
C GLY A 28 4.46 -42.36 -7.14
N SER A 29 4.79 -42.41 -8.44
CA SER A 29 5.09 -43.62 -9.18
C SER A 29 6.30 -43.44 -10.11
N GLY A 30 6.85 -44.57 -10.57
CA GLY A 30 7.89 -44.55 -11.59
C GLY A 30 9.31 -44.56 -11.06
N PHE A 31 9.53 -44.84 -9.78
CA PHE A 31 10.87 -44.87 -9.17
C PHE A 31 11.56 -46.20 -9.52
N LYS A 32 12.85 -46.13 -9.87
CA LYS A 32 13.64 -47.30 -10.24
C LYS A 32 13.96 -48.18 -9.03
N THR A 33 14.11 -47.58 -7.84
CA THR A 33 14.44 -48.29 -6.61
C THR A 33 13.43 -48.00 -5.49
N LYS A 34 13.27 -48.94 -4.56
CA LYS A 34 12.48 -48.70 -3.34
C LYS A 34 13.03 -47.52 -2.53
N ARG A 35 14.35 -47.37 -2.52
CA ARG A 35 15.05 -46.28 -1.79
C ARG A 35 14.68 -44.89 -2.33
N GLU A 36 14.60 -44.73 -3.65
CA GLU A 36 14.15 -43.49 -4.28
C GLU A 36 12.70 -43.16 -3.89
N ALA A 37 11.79 -44.15 -3.98
CA ALA A 37 10.41 -43.94 -3.56
C ALA A 37 10.29 -43.62 -2.07
N MET A 38 11.12 -44.21 -1.21
CA MET A 38 11.19 -43.91 0.22
C MET A 38 11.70 -42.50 0.49
N ASN A 39 12.77 -42.09 -0.16
CA ASN A 39 13.35 -40.74 0.01
C ASN A 39 12.35 -39.66 -0.39
N GLU A 40 11.63 -39.85 -1.48
CA GLU A 40 10.63 -38.89 -1.92
C GLU A 40 9.40 -38.86 -0.98
N ALA A 41 8.93 -40.03 -0.52
CA ALA A 41 7.89 -40.11 0.48
C ALA A 41 8.30 -39.44 1.82
N MET A 42 9.52 -39.68 2.30
CA MET A 42 10.07 -39.02 3.48
C MET A 42 10.17 -37.50 3.30
N ARG A 43 10.61 -37.03 2.13
CA ARG A 43 10.67 -35.59 1.83
C ARG A 43 9.29 -34.95 1.95
N ILE A 44 8.25 -35.62 1.45
CA ILE A 44 6.87 -35.13 1.53
C ILE A 44 6.33 -35.22 2.96
N GLU A 45 6.65 -36.27 3.72
CA GLU A 45 6.27 -36.39 5.14
C GLU A 45 6.96 -35.34 5.99
N GLN A 46 8.27 -35.09 5.77
CA GLN A 46 9.01 -34.01 6.46
C GLN A 46 8.49 -32.62 6.13
N GLN A 47 8.14 -32.36 4.86
CA GLN A 47 7.48 -31.11 4.47
C GLN A 47 6.13 -30.92 5.19
N LYS A 48 5.41 -32.03 5.51
CA LYS A 48 4.17 -31.97 6.30
C LYS A 48 4.39 -31.77 7.80
N LEU A 49 5.46 -32.32 8.35
CA LEU A 49 5.84 -32.12 9.76
C LEU A 49 6.30 -30.69 10.04
N LEU A 50 6.89 -30.01 9.04
CA LEU A 50 7.25 -28.59 9.11
C LEU A 50 6.04 -27.64 8.98
N VAL A 51 4.86 -28.15 8.58
CA VAL A 51 3.62 -27.41 8.33
C VAL A 51 2.78 -27.23 9.63
N ASN A 52 3.35 -27.28 10.79
CA ASN A 52 2.58 -27.15 12.05
C ASN A 52 2.19 -25.72 12.45
N SER A 53 2.43 -24.68 11.61
CA SER A 53 2.02 -23.30 11.93
C SER A 53 0.78 -22.81 11.16
N ILE A 54 0.66 -23.13 9.87
CA ILE A 54 -0.48 -22.70 9.04
C ILE A 54 -1.16 -23.90 8.39
N SER A 55 -2.44 -24.15 8.74
CA SER A 55 -3.25 -25.19 8.10
C SER A 55 -3.83 -24.71 6.76
N SER A 56 -3.89 -25.62 5.76
CA SER A 56 -4.61 -25.31 4.50
C SER A 56 -6.12 -25.10 4.70
N ASP A 57 -6.65 -25.43 5.88
CA ASP A 57 -8.05 -25.24 6.28
C ASP A 57 -8.34 -23.86 6.90
N ILE A 58 -7.35 -22.95 6.87
CA ILE A 58 -7.47 -21.56 7.30
C ILE A 58 -8.36 -20.76 6.35
N THR A 59 -9.07 -19.74 6.83
CA THR A 59 -9.79 -18.80 5.94
C THR A 59 -8.83 -17.88 5.19
N LEU A 60 -9.27 -17.35 4.04
CA LEU A 60 -8.42 -16.42 3.29
C LEU A 60 -8.11 -15.14 4.11
N TYR A 61 -9.07 -14.68 4.90
CA TYR A 61 -8.85 -13.52 5.77
C TYR A 61 -7.83 -13.82 6.88
N ASP A 62 -7.94 -14.96 7.55
CA ASP A 62 -7.05 -15.30 8.65
C ASP A 62 -5.62 -15.53 8.14
N LEU A 63 -5.45 -16.18 6.98
CA LEU A 63 -4.15 -16.30 6.32
C LEU A 63 -3.55 -14.93 5.97
N TRP A 64 -4.35 -14.04 5.40
CA TRP A 64 -3.92 -12.68 5.10
C TRP A 64 -3.57 -11.91 6.38
N PHE A 65 -4.35 -12.08 7.46
CA PHE A 65 -4.13 -11.42 8.74
C PHE A 65 -2.85 -11.89 9.42
N GLU A 66 -2.53 -13.17 9.34
CA GLU A 66 -1.29 -13.74 9.83
C GLU A 66 -0.08 -13.17 9.08
N TRP A 67 -0.11 -13.19 7.75
CA TRP A 67 0.90 -12.52 6.94
C TRP A 67 1.04 -11.02 7.29
N TYR A 68 -0.07 -10.31 7.44
CA TYR A 68 -0.07 -8.90 7.83
C TYR A 68 0.59 -8.69 9.20
N SER A 69 0.24 -9.51 10.17
CA SER A 69 0.69 -9.41 11.56
C SER A 69 2.19 -9.70 11.70
N LEU A 70 2.71 -10.67 10.96
CA LEU A 70 4.10 -11.07 11.03
C LEU A 70 5.03 -10.25 10.13
N ILE A 71 4.55 -9.76 9.01
CA ILE A 71 5.40 -9.10 8.00
C ILE A 71 5.16 -7.59 7.92
N ILE A 72 3.90 -7.15 7.87
CA ILE A 72 3.57 -5.74 7.62
C ILE A 72 3.55 -4.92 8.91
N LYS A 73 2.90 -5.44 9.95
CA LYS A 73 2.71 -4.72 11.22
C LYS A 73 4.05 -4.37 11.89
N PRO A 74 5.04 -5.26 12.01
CA PRO A 74 6.34 -4.94 12.62
C PRO A 74 7.28 -4.18 11.68
N SER A 75 6.96 -4.01 10.40
CA SER A 75 7.83 -3.34 9.43
C SER A 75 7.98 -1.83 9.71
N ASN A 76 9.05 -1.23 9.18
CA ASN A 76 9.30 0.21 9.26
C ASN A 76 8.42 1.07 8.30
N LEU A 77 7.30 0.52 7.82
CA LEU A 77 6.36 1.25 6.99
C LEU A 77 5.63 2.33 7.83
N ALA A 78 5.36 3.47 7.19
CA ALA A 78 4.56 4.52 7.82
C ALA A 78 3.17 3.98 8.22
N GLU A 79 2.65 4.42 9.37
CA GLU A 79 1.34 3.97 9.89
C GLU A 79 0.20 4.15 8.88
N THR A 80 0.20 5.27 8.13
CA THR A 80 -0.77 5.47 7.04
C THR A 80 -0.71 4.39 5.95
N THR A 81 0.46 3.79 5.73
CA THR A 81 0.62 2.66 4.81
C THR A 81 0.10 1.37 5.43
N LYS A 82 0.42 1.09 6.70
CA LYS A 82 -0.10 -0.07 7.45
C LYS A 82 -1.62 -0.04 7.52
N ASN A 83 -2.22 1.14 7.77
CA ASN A 83 -3.67 1.33 7.79
C ASN A 83 -4.33 1.01 6.43
N LYS A 84 -3.65 1.33 5.31
CA LYS A 84 -4.14 0.94 3.96
C LYS A 84 -4.13 -0.57 3.76
N TYR A 85 -3.14 -1.29 4.30
CA TYR A 85 -3.17 -2.75 4.32
C TYR A 85 -4.35 -3.26 5.15
N PHE A 86 -4.52 -2.75 6.35
CA PHE A 86 -5.60 -3.14 7.25
C PHE A 86 -6.99 -2.94 6.62
N THR A 87 -7.21 -1.79 5.97
CA THR A 87 -8.45 -1.51 5.21
C THR A 87 -8.68 -2.56 4.11
N ARG A 88 -7.63 -2.99 3.38
CA ARG A 88 -7.77 -4.05 2.37
C ARG A 88 -8.06 -5.41 3.00
N GLY A 89 -7.56 -5.69 4.19
CA GLY A 89 -7.95 -6.87 4.96
C GLY A 89 -9.44 -6.92 5.24
N SER A 90 -10.03 -5.80 5.64
CA SER A 90 -11.49 -5.70 5.81
C SER A 90 -12.26 -5.96 4.51
N VAL A 91 -11.71 -5.55 3.36
CA VAL A 91 -12.28 -5.86 2.04
C VAL A 91 -12.17 -7.36 1.74
N ILE A 92 -11.04 -8.00 2.04
CA ILE A 92 -10.87 -9.46 1.88
C ILE A 92 -11.93 -10.20 2.71
N ARG A 93 -12.12 -9.83 3.98
CA ARG A 93 -13.14 -10.41 4.85
C ARG A 93 -14.54 -10.23 4.28
N LYS A 94 -14.87 -9.04 3.76
CA LYS A 94 -16.18 -8.77 3.15
C LYS A 94 -16.42 -9.57 1.88
N LEU A 95 -15.42 -9.77 1.02
CA LEU A 95 -15.56 -10.47 -0.25
C LEU A 95 -15.58 -12.00 -0.10
N PHE A 96 -14.77 -12.52 0.81
CA PHE A 96 -14.55 -13.97 0.92
C PHE A 96 -15.18 -14.59 2.16
N GLY A 97 -15.56 -13.78 3.18
CA GLY A 97 -16.16 -14.28 4.42
C GLY A 97 -15.28 -15.34 5.08
N ASN A 98 -15.91 -16.44 5.48
CA ASN A 98 -15.24 -17.59 6.10
C ASN A 98 -14.75 -18.62 5.08
N GLN A 99 -14.59 -18.23 3.81
CA GLN A 99 -14.19 -19.15 2.77
C GLN A 99 -12.74 -19.61 2.98
N LYS A 100 -12.56 -20.94 3.08
CA LYS A 100 -11.27 -21.58 3.29
C LYS A 100 -10.40 -21.51 2.04
N VAL A 101 -9.10 -21.26 2.22
CA VAL A 101 -8.16 -21.04 1.11
C VAL A 101 -8.11 -22.24 0.16
N ASN A 102 -8.12 -23.46 0.69
CA ASN A 102 -8.08 -24.70 -0.09
C ASN A 102 -9.36 -24.96 -0.92
N LYS A 103 -10.46 -24.24 -0.63
CA LYS A 103 -11.74 -24.34 -1.36
C LYS A 103 -11.93 -23.24 -2.41
N ILE A 104 -11.02 -22.28 -2.50
CA ILE A 104 -11.12 -21.19 -3.47
C ILE A 104 -10.58 -21.66 -4.82
N LYS A 105 -11.47 -21.75 -5.81
CA LYS A 105 -11.09 -22.02 -7.20
C LYS A 105 -10.75 -20.70 -7.91
N HIS A 106 -9.83 -20.75 -8.88
CA HIS A 106 -9.44 -19.59 -9.70
C HIS A 106 -10.64 -18.85 -10.31
N SER A 107 -11.62 -19.56 -10.89
CA SER A 107 -12.81 -18.95 -11.49
C SER A 107 -13.70 -18.25 -10.47
N ALA A 108 -13.83 -18.80 -9.26
CA ALA A 108 -14.58 -18.17 -8.17
C ALA A 108 -13.88 -16.91 -7.65
N TYR A 109 -12.56 -16.96 -7.55
CA TYR A 109 -11.73 -15.82 -7.20
C TYR A 109 -11.86 -14.69 -8.23
N GLN A 110 -11.72 -15.03 -9.54
CA GLN A 110 -11.86 -14.05 -10.63
C GLN A 110 -13.24 -13.37 -10.59
N ARG A 111 -14.33 -14.12 -10.37
CA ARG A 111 -15.68 -13.51 -10.23
C ARG A 111 -15.74 -12.49 -9.09
N LYS A 112 -15.16 -12.79 -7.93
CA LYS A 112 -15.12 -11.85 -6.79
C LYS A 112 -14.30 -10.61 -7.09
N LEU A 113 -13.16 -10.75 -7.80
CA LEU A 113 -12.38 -9.60 -8.28
C LEU A 113 -13.17 -8.74 -9.27
N ASN A 114 -13.92 -9.36 -10.20
CA ASN A 114 -14.75 -8.63 -11.15
C ASN A 114 -15.85 -7.82 -10.44
N MET A 115 -16.56 -8.42 -9.48
CA MET A 115 -17.54 -7.69 -8.65
C MET A 115 -16.92 -6.51 -7.91
N TYR A 116 -15.70 -6.67 -7.40
CA TYR A 116 -14.98 -5.58 -6.75
C TYR A 116 -14.56 -4.49 -7.76
N ALA A 117 -14.17 -4.91 -8.97
CA ALA A 117 -13.75 -4.03 -10.06
C ALA A 117 -14.85 -3.10 -10.58
N GLU A 118 -16.14 -3.48 -10.44
CA GLU A 118 -17.28 -2.62 -10.82
C GLU A 118 -17.29 -1.29 -10.02
N LYS A 119 -16.83 -1.33 -8.78
CA LYS A 119 -16.89 -0.19 -7.84
C LYS A 119 -15.56 0.54 -7.70
N TYR A 120 -14.44 -0.11 -8.02
CA TYR A 120 -13.11 0.39 -7.71
C TYR A 120 -12.20 0.45 -8.94
N THR A 121 -11.17 1.32 -8.87
CA THR A 121 -10.20 1.46 -9.96
C THR A 121 -9.34 0.21 -10.13
N LYS A 122 -8.81 0.03 -11.34
CA LYS A 122 -7.83 -1.04 -11.65
C LYS A 122 -6.67 -1.09 -10.65
N ASN A 123 -6.19 0.06 -10.17
CA ASN A 123 -5.11 0.11 -9.19
C ASN A 123 -5.54 -0.44 -7.80
N HIS A 124 -6.77 -0.20 -7.37
CA HIS A 124 -7.29 -0.77 -6.12
C HIS A 124 -7.41 -2.28 -6.21
N VAL A 125 -7.96 -2.79 -7.32
CA VAL A 125 -8.08 -4.24 -7.57
C VAL A 125 -6.70 -4.89 -7.62
N ARG A 126 -5.74 -4.29 -8.33
CA ARG A 126 -4.36 -4.79 -8.41
C ARG A 126 -3.69 -4.88 -7.03
N ARG A 127 -3.87 -3.87 -6.18
CA ARG A 127 -3.29 -3.87 -4.82
C ARG A 127 -3.92 -4.95 -3.95
N LEU A 128 -5.24 -5.13 -4.02
CA LEU A 128 -5.94 -6.20 -3.30
C LEU A 128 -5.41 -7.58 -3.73
N ASN A 129 -5.33 -7.84 -5.04
CA ASN A 129 -4.78 -9.09 -5.58
C ASN A 129 -3.32 -9.31 -5.16
N SER A 130 -2.50 -8.25 -5.18
CA SER A 130 -1.10 -8.32 -4.75
C SER A 130 -0.96 -8.72 -3.28
N ASP A 131 -1.80 -8.21 -2.38
CA ASP A 131 -1.76 -8.54 -0.96
C ASP A 131 -2.17 -9.99 -0.73
N ILE A 132 -3.22 -10.47 -1.41
CA ILE A 132 -3.67 -11.87 -1.34
C ILE A 132 -2.58 -12.80 -1.89
N LYS A 133 -1.98 -12.47 -3.04
CA LYS A 133 -0.88 -13.25 -3.63
C LYS A 133 0.30 -13.39 -2.67
N LYS A 134 0.67 -12.29 -1.97
CA LYS A 134 1.75 -12.31 -0.97
C LYS A 134 1.41 -13.20 0.22
N ALA A 135 0.18 -13.18 0.71
CA ALA A 135 -0.26 -14.05 1.80
C ALA A 135 -0.21 -15.53 1.39
N ILE A 136 -0.64 -15.88 0.16
CA ILE A 136 -0.52 -17.25 -0.37
C ILE A 136 0.94 -17.67 -0.50
N GLN A 137 1.80 -16.79 -1.02
CA GLN A 137 3.23 -17.08 -1.15
C GLN A 137 3.90 -17.23 0.20
N PHE A 138 3.46 -16.49 1.23
CA PHE A 138 3.92 -16.65 2.59
C PHE A 138 3.60 -18.05 3.12
N ALA A 139 2.34 -18.50 3.03
CA ALA A 139 1.95 -19.85 3.42
C ALA A 139 2.70 -20.95 2.64
N LYS A 140 2.93 -20.75 1.33
CA LYS A 140 3.72 -21.71 0.53
C LYS A 140 5.17 -21.85 1.00
N ARG A 141 5.78 -20.77 1.49
CA ARG A 141 7.14 -20.82 2.08
C ARG A 141 7.18 -21.63 3.37
N ASP A 142 6.08 -21.64 4.13
CA ASP A 142 5.92 -22.48 5.33
C ASP A 142 5.54 -23.94 4.97
N GLY A 143 5.59 -24.30 3.68
CA GLY A 143 5.31 -25.66 3.20
C GLY A 143 3.84 -25.99 3.03
N VAL A 144 2.91 -25.04 3.15
CA VAL A 144 1.48 -25.27 2.95
C VAL A 144 1.21 -25.51 1.46
N LEU A 145 0.63 -26.66 1.15
CA LEU A 145 0.25 -27.01 -0.22
C LEU A 145 -1.04 -26.28 -0.60
N LEU A 146 -0.90 -25.15 -1.27
CA LEU A 146 -2.02 -24.35 -1.77
C LEU A 146 -1.92 -24.16 -3.28
N SER A 147 -3.06 -24.26 -3.96
CA SER A 147 -3.20 -23.79 -5.33
C SER A 147 -3.14 -22.27 -5.34
N ASP A 148 -2.33 -21.68 -6.23
CA ASP A 148 -2.28 -20.22 -6.40
C ASP A 148 -3.41 -19.76 -7.34
N PHE A 149 -4.58 -19.56 -6.77
CA PHE A 149 -5.73 -19.07 -7.51
C PHE A 149 -5.62 -17.58 -7.91
N THR A 150 -4.57 -16.88 -7.46
CA THR A 150 -4.30 -15.48 -7.83
C THR A 150 -3.44 -15.36 -9.08
N ASP A 151 -2.86 -16.45 -9.54
CA ASP A 151 -2.03 -16.46 -10.75
C ASP A 151 -2.91 -16.45 -12.00
N GLY A 152 -2.47 -15.73 -13.03
CA GLY A 152 -3.21 -15.63 -14.30
C GLY A 152 -4.52 -14.83 -14.23
N VAL A 153 -4.84 -14.13 -13.11
CA VAL A 153 -6.07 -13.36 -13.03
C VAL A 153 -6.03 -12.09 -13.89
N VAL A 154 -7.16 -11.76 -14.50
CA VAL A 154 -7.34 -10.53 -15.25
C VAL A 154 -7.76 -9.40 -14.29
N ILE A 155 -6.96 -8.35 -14.23
CA ILE A 155 -7.24 -7.18 -13.40
C ILE A 155 -8.02 -6.15 -14.20
N ALA A 156 -9.31 -6.07 -13.94
CA ALA A 156 -10.20 -5.01 -14.42
C ALA A 156 -10.34 -3.89 -13.37
N GLY A 157 -11.12 -2.87 -13.66
CA GLY A 157 -11.47 -1.81 -12.73
C GLY A 157 -12.28 -0.72 -13.43
N ARG A 158 -13.09 -0.02 -12.64
CA ARG A 158 -13.88 1.12 -13.12
C ARG A 158 -12.97 2.19 -13.71
N LYS A 159 -13.26 2.64 -14.92
CA LYS A 159 -12.64 3.83 -15.47
C LYS A 159 -13.24 5.05 -14.78
N PHE A 160 -12.41 5.94 -14.25
CA PHE A 160 -12.85 7.27 -13.87
C PHE A 160 -12.86 8.13 -15.13
N VAL A 161 -13.96 8.84 -15.35
CA VAL A 161 -14.20 9.67 -16.54
C VAL A 161 -13.31 10.92 -16.59
N LYS A 162 -12.61 11.28 -15.49
CA LYS A 162 -11.68 12.42 -15.52
C LYS A 162 -10.39 12.02 -16.22
N ASP A 163 -10.17 12.59 -17.36
CA ASP A 163 -8.93 12.46 -18.12
C ASP A 163 -7.74 12.99 -17.32
N ALA A 164 -6.55 12.49 -17.59
CA ALA A 164 -5.34 13.00 -16.95
C ALA A 164 -5.15 14.49 -17.22
N ASP A 165 -5.56 14.92 -18.41
CA ASP A 165 -5.47 16.31 -18.87
C ASP A 165 -6.32 17.29 -18.04
N ASP A 166 -7.46 16.87 -17.49
CA ASP A 166 -8.30 17.70 -16.60
C ASP A 166 -7.60 18.11 -15.28
N LYS A 167 -6.40 17.61 -15.03
CA LYS A 167 -5.65 17.89 -13.80
C LYS A 167 -4.53 18.90 -13.95
N TYR A 168 -4.31 19.39 -15.15
CA TYR A 168 -3.22 20.30 -15.48
C TYR A 168 -3.74 21.63 -16.01
N LEU A 169 -2.98 22.69 -15.76
CA LEU A 169 -3.16 23.94 -16.48
C LEU A 169 -2.51 23.80 -17.87
N HIS A 170 -3.28 24.02 -18.91
CA HIS A 170 -2.85 23.76 -20.30
C HIS A 170 -2.04 24.89 -20.91
N SER A 171 -2.07 26.09 -20.32
CA SER A 171 -1.38 27.25 -20.88
C SER A 171 -0.73 28.12 -19.81
N ILE A 172 0.31 28.85 -20.24
CA ILE A 172 0.92 29.91 -19.41
C ILE A 172 -0.09 31.03 -19.13
N SER A 173 -1.03 31.28 -20.07
CA SER A 173 -2.09 32.24 -19.88
C SER A 173 -3.00 31.88 -18.72
N ASP A 174 -3.41 30.60 -18.61
CA ASP A 174 -4.24 30.14 -17.49
C ASP A 174 -3.50 30.17 -16.17
N TYR A 175 -2.21 29.82 -16.17
CA TYR A 175 -1.36 29.98 -14.99
C TYR A 175 -1.33 31.45 -14.53
N LYS A 176 -1.11 32.42 -15.45
CA LYS A 176 -1.09 33.85 -15.11
C LYS A 176 -2.42 34.33 -14.56
N LYS A 177 -3.56 33.88 -15.13
CA LYS A 177 -4.91 34.19 -14.60
C LYS A 177 -5.08 33.70 -13.17
N VAL A 178 -4.67 32.46 -12.88
CA VAL A 178 -4.73 31.90 -11.52
C VAL A 178 -3.87 32.72 -10.56
N ILE A 179 -2.64 33.04 -10.93
CA ILE A 179 -1.73 33.84 -10.08
C ILE A 179 -2.33 35.22 -9.80
N SER A 180 -2.79 35.92 -10.84
CA SER A 180 -3.42 37.24 -10.70
C SER A 180 -4.67 37.19 -9.82
N TYR A 181 -5.51 36.17 -9.98
CA TYR A 181 -6.66 35.97 -9.12
C TYR A 181 -6.26 35.76 -7.65
N LEU A 182 -5.26 34.93 -7.38
CA LEU A 182 -4.77 34.71 -6.03
C LEU A 182 -4.21 35.98 -5.43
N GLU A 183 -3.36 36.71 -6.16
CA GLU A 183 -2.73 37.96 -5.71
C GLU A 183 -3.76 39.05 -5.38
N ASN A 184 -4.85 39.13 -6.14
CA ASN A 184 -5.92 40.13 -5.93
C ASN A 184 -6.87 39.76 -4.77
N ASN A 185 -6.80 38.53 -4.24
CA ASN A 185 -7.66 38.06 -3.15
C ASN A 185 -6.87 37.76 -1.86
N LEU A 186 -5.66 38.25 -1.75
CA LEU A 186 -4.84 38.10 -0.55
C LEU A 186 -5.39 38.97 0.58
N ASP A 187 -6.06 38.33 1.52
CA ASP A 187 -6.56 38.95 2.74
C ASP A 187 -6.46 37.93 3.90
N TYR A 188 -5.49 38.15 4.80
CA TYR A 188 -5.25 37.24 5.91
C TYR A 188 -6.43 37.19 6.90
N SER A 189 -7.16 38.29 7.06
CA SER A 189 -8.32 38.36 7.97
C SER A 189 -9.48 37.49 7.46
N ASN A 190 -9.54 37.24 6.16
CA ASN A 190 -10.57 36.44 5.51
C ASN A 190 -10.12 34.98 5.35
N SER A 191 -8.96 34.74 4.74
CA SER A 191 -8.49 33.36 4.50
C SER A 191 -6.99 33.24 4.21
N ILE A 192 -6.31 32.35 4.92
CA ILE A 192 -4.92 31.95 4.62
C ILE A 192 -4.80 31.10 3.33
N VAL A 193 -5.88 30.57 2.80
CA VAL A 193 -5.87 29.60 1.69
C VAL A 193 -5.28 30.22 0.42
N TYR A 194 -5.56 31.47 0.13
CA TYR A 194 -5.02 32.15 -1.05
C TYR A 194 -3.49 32.27 -1.00
N TYR A 195 -2.93 32.56 0.18
CA TYR A 195 -1.48 32.57 0.41
C TYR A 195 -0.86 31.18 0.22
N LEU A 196 -1.50 30.14 0.79
CA LEU A 196 -1.05 28.76 0.63
C LEU A 196 -1.03 28.34 -0.85
N LEU A 197 -2.09 28.64 -1.59
CA LEU A 197 -2.16 28.33 -3.01
C LEU A 197 -1.11 29.10 -3.81
N LEU A 198 -0.89 30.37 -3.51
CA LEU A 198 0.15 31.17 -4.15
C LEU A 198 1.54 30.60 -3.93
N VAL A 199 1.86 30.20 -2.70
CA VAL A 199 3.12 29.51 -2.37
C VAL A 199 3.25 28.21 -3.19
N LEU A 200 2.21 27.38 -3.24
CA LEU A 200 2.22 26.12 -3.98
C LEU A 200 2.49 26.36 -5.48
N PHE A 201 1.79 27.29 -6.09
CA PHE A 201 1.96 27.61 -7.52
C PHE A 201 3.34 28.20 -7.85
N LYS A 202 3.87 29.07 -6.97
CA LYS A 202 5.16 29.74 -7.23
C LYS A 202 6.39 28.92 -6.84
N THR A 203 6.24 27.86 -6.00
CA THR A 203 7.38 27.08 -5.50
C THR A 203 7.36 25.61 -5.93
N GLY A 204 6.21 25.07 -6.33
CA GLY A 204 6.05 23.64 -6.59
C GLY A 204 6.17 22.75 -5.35
N LEU A 205 6.03 23.30 -4.15
CA LEU A 205 5.96 22.51 -2.91
C LEU A 205 4.76 21.57 -2.93
N ARG A 206 4.91 20.41 -2.28
CA ARG A 206 3.73 19.58 -2.00
C ARG A 206 2.88 20.25 -0.91
N VAL A 207 1.56 20.04 -0.96
CA VAL A 207 0.64 20.63 0.03
C VAL A 207 1.10 20.39 1.48
N GLY A 208 1.51 19.16 1.81
CA GLY A 208 2.00 18.85 3.16
C GLY A 208 3.35 19.51 3.51
N GLU A 209 4.19 19.82 2.55
CA GLU A 209 5.43 20.57 2.73
C GLU A 209 5.10 22.05 3.00
N ALA A 210 4.22 22.64 2.20
CA ALA A 210 3.80 24.04 2.38
C ALA A 210 3.06 24.29 3.71
N LEU A 211 2.18 23.35 4.11
CA LEU A 211 1.51 23.41 5.42
C LEU A 211 2.45 23.24 6.62
N ALA A 212 3.67 22.76 6.40
CA ALA A 212 4.67 22.59 7.44
C ALA A 212 5.64 23.78 7.56
N LEU A 213 5.52 24.77 6.70
CA LEU A 213 6.39 25.95 6.75
C LEU A 213 6.10 26.79 7.99
N THR A 214 7.17 27.27 8.59
CA THR A 214 7.19 28.32 9.62
C THR A 214 8.01 29.47 9.13
N TRP A 215 8.00 30.59 9.83
CA TRP A 215 8.78 31.77 9.45
C TRP A 215 10.30 31.55 9.49
N ASP A 216 10.76 30.59 10.28
CA ASP A 216 12.17 30.19 10.34
C ASP A 216 12.63 29.42 9.10
N ASP A 217 11.68 28.89 8.32
CA ASP A 217 11.96 28.18 7.08
C ASP A 217 12.08 29.11 5.86
N VAL A 218 11.80 30.41 6.04
CA VAL A 218 11.83 31.43 4.99
C VAL A 218 13.01 32.39 5.21
N ASN A 219 14.00 32.27 4.35
CA ASN A 219 15.10 33.24 4.33
C ASN A 219 14.75 34.40 3.38
N PHE A 220 14.46 35.57 3.98
CA PHE A 220 14.05 36.75 3.22
C PHE A 220 15.25 37.54 2.64
N GLU A 221 16.47 37.25 3.06
CA GLU A 221 17.68 37.89 2.57
C GLU A 221 18.16 37.18 1.31
N ASP A 222 18.28 35.85 1.37
CA ASP A 222 18.73 35.04 0.27
C ASP A 222 17.57 34.65 -0.69
N LEU A 223 16.34 35.05 -0.37
CA LEU A 223 15.11 34.73 -1.15
C LEU A 223 14.90 33.23 -1.33
N GLU A 224 14.91 32.50 -0.22
CA GLU A 224 14.84 31.04 -0.24
C GLU A 224 13.83 30.49 0.79
N ILE A 225 13.23 29.33 0.47
CA ILE A 225 12.42 28.54 1.40
C ILE A 225 13.08 27.17 1.56
N LYS A 226 13.34 26.78 2.82
CA LYS A 226 13.84 25.44 3.16
C LYS A 226 12.70 24.51 3.51
N THR A 227 12.62 23.35 2.86
CA THR A 227 11.67 22.28 3.22
C THR A 227 12.41 21.03 3.68
N TYR A 228 12.03 20.49 4.85
CA TYR A 228 12.63 19.30 5.46
C TYR A 228 11.63 18.47 6.25
N ARG A 229 10.38 18.92 6.31
CA ARG A 229 9.27 18.26 7.02
C ARG A 229 7.97 18.45 6.25
N ARG A 230 6.93 17.78 6.69
CA ARG A 230 5.58 17.90 6.16
C ARG A 230 4.57 17.89 7.30
N PHE A 231 3.46 18.58 7.14
CA PHE A 231 2.33 18.49 8.05
C PHE A 231 1.44 17.30 7.66
N SER A 232 1.04 16.50 8.68
CA SER A 232 0.11 15.40 8.53
C SER A 232 -1.25 15.81 9.09
N GLY A 233 -2.20 16.12 8.23
CA GLY A 233 -3.55 16.53 8.63
C GLY A 233 -4.26 15.50 9.51
N ASP A 234 -4.06 14.20 9.22
CA ASP A 234 -4.64 13.11 10.00
C ASP A 234 -4.15 13.05 11.46
N LYS A 235 -2.94 13.54 11.72
CA LYS A 235 -2.29 13.50 13.04
C LYS A 235 -2.20 14.86 13.70
N GLY A 236 -2.46 15.95 12.98
CA GLY A 236 -2.26 17.31 13.47
C GLY A 236 -0.81 17.64 13.84
N THR A 237 0.18 16.91 13.31
CA THR A 237 1.60 17.02 13.68
C THR A 237 2.52 17.04 12.49
N PHE A 238 3.75 17.53 12.71
CA PHE A 238 4.82 17.42 11.74
C PHE A 238 5.29 15.96 11.59
N SER A 239 5.70 15.62 10.39
CA SER A 239 6.20 14.30 10.04
C SER A 239 7.46 14.45 9.17
N PRO A 240 8.38 13.48 9.21
CA PRO A 240 9.52 13.45 8.31
C PRO A 240 9.09 13.50 6.84
N PRO A 241 9.95 13.98 5.95
CA PRO A 241 9.68 13.98 4.51
C PRO A 241 9.53 12.54 4.01
N LYS A 242 8.80 12.37 2.92
CA LYS A 242 8.54 11.04 2.35
C LYS A 242 9.81 10.40 1.77
N THR A 243 10.72 11.20 1.26
CA THR A 243 12.00 10.79 0.68
C THR A 243 13.10 11.78 1.09
N LYS A 244 14.36 11.36 1.12
CA LYS A 244 15.51 12.24 1.38
C LYS A 244 15.58 13.42 0.39
N THR A 245 15.20 13.21 -0.86
CA THR A 245 15.15 14.23 -1.92
C THR A 245 14.08 15.31 -1.69
N SER A 246 13.17 15.12 -0.74
CA SER A 246 12.22 16.16 -0.34
C SER A 246 12.83 17.21 0.57
N ILE A 247 14.02 16.97 1.11
CA ILE A 247 14.80 17.98 1.85
C ILE A 247 15.54 18.83 0.82
N ARG A 248 15.15 20.07 0.69
CA ARG A 248 15.73 20.98 -0.31
C ARG A 248 15.47 22.43 0.05
N THR A 249 16.27 23.31 -0.51
CA THR A 249 16.06 24.76 -0.53
C THR A 249 15.50 25.15 -1.91
N ILE A 250 14.53 26.02 -1.93
CA ILE A 250 13.83 26.48 -3.14
C ILE A 250 13.98 27.98 -3.23
N PRO A 251 14.55 28.53 -4.30
CA PRO A 251 14.58 29.96 -4.52
C PRO A 251 13.17 30.51 -4.75
N ILE A 252 12.89 31.71 -4.22
CA ILE A 252 11.63 32.39 -4.39
C ILE A 252 11.83 33.74 -5.07
N SER A 253 10.80 34.20 -5.79
CA SER A 253 10.84 35.53 -6.39
C SER A 253 10.72 36.62 -5.32
N GLN A 254 11.28 37.79 -5.61
CA GLN A 254 11.15 38.96 -4.74
C GLN A 254 9.68 39.33 -4.48
N SER A 255 8.80 39.16 -5.49
CA SER A 255 7.35 39.41 -5.34
C SER A 255 6.73 38.47 -4.30
N LEU A 256 7.09 37.16 -4.31
CA LEU A 256 6.60 36.21 -3.31
C LEU A 256 7.16 36.55 -1.91
N ALA A 257 8.43 36.88 -1.81
CA ALA A 257 9.04 37.29 -0.53
C ALA A 257 8.34 38.49 0.09
N LEU A 258 8.03 39.53 -0.72
CA LEU A 258 7.26 40.70 -0.27
C LEU A 258 5.86 40.33 0.22
N THR A 259 5.18 39.44 -0.51
CA THR A 259 3.87 38.94 -0.09
C THR A 259 3.93 38.17 1.24
N LEU A 260 4.95 37.35 1.42
CA LEU A 260 5.15 36.62 2.68
C LEU A 260 5.53 37.52 3.83
N ARG A 261 6.31 38.59 3.60
CA ARG A 261 6.59 39.61 4.64
C ARG A 261 5.31 40.27 5.12
N ARG A 262 4.45 40.73 4.19
CA ARG A 262 3.14 41.31 4.55
C ARG A 262 2.29 40.32 5.35
N LEU A 263 2.22 39.08 4.91
CA LEU A 263 1.50 38.03 5.64
C LEU A 263 2.03 37.84 7.07
N LYS A 264 3.36 37.89 7.25
CA LYS A 264 4.00 37.79 8.58
C LYS A 264 3.59 38.96 9.47
N ASP A 265 3.60 40.18 8.93
CA ASP A 265 3.22 41.40 9.66
C ASP A 265 1.73 41.38 10.03
N ASP A 266 0.84 41.01 9.08
CA ASP A 266 -0.60 40.88 9.31
C ASP A 266 -0.89 39.83 10.40
N GLN A 267 -0.19 38.70 10.35
CA GLN A 267 -0.31 37.64 11.34
C GLN A 267 0.13 38.12 12.73
N GLN A 268 1.23 38.85 12.83
CA GLN A 268 1.72 39.39 14.10
C GLN A 268 0.71 40.37 14.71
N VAL A 269 0.15 41.25 13.89
CA VAL A 269 -0.88 42.21 14.32
C VAL A 269 -2.12 41.48 14.85
N MET A 270 -2.59 40.49 14.12
CA MET A 270 -3.78 39.70 14.52
C MET A 270 -3.54 38.96 15.83
N LEU A 271 -2.40 38.26 15.95
CA LEU A 271 -2.05 37.51 17.16
C LEU A 271 -1.92 38.44 18.39
N LYS A 272 -1.33 39.62 18.20
CA LYS A 272 -1.24 40.65 19.27
C LYS A 272 -2.63 41.08 19.70
N ASN A 273 -3.54 41.35 18.76
CA ASN A 273 -4.91 41.75 19.06
C ASN A 273 -5.70 40.65 19.80
N LEU A 274 -5.46 39.40 19.46
CA LEU A 274 -6.07 38.22 20.10
C LEU A 274 -5.38 37.83 21.40
N LYS A 275 -4.29 38.51 21.81
CA LYS A 275 -3.46 38.18 22.98
C LYS A 275 -2.92 36.73 22.93
N ILE A 276 -2.69 36.20 21.74
CA ILE A 276 -2.13 34.86 21.51
C ILE A 276 -0.63 35.02 21.31
N VAL A 277 0.16 34.27 22.10
CA VAL A 277 1.62 34.19 21.90
C VAL A 277 1.85 33.13 20.80
N ASN A 278 2.39 33.56 19.65
CA ASN A 278 2.87 32.64 18.64
C ASN A 278 4.19 32.03 19.11
N ILE A 279 4.20 30.74 19.30
CA ILE A 279 5.39 30.00 19.77
C ILE A 279 6.28 29.56 18.60
N ASN A 280 5.83 29.79 17.32
CA ASN A 280 6.56 29.36 16.11
C ASN A 280 6.73 30.50 15.10
#